data_9fcde3d316774229f7ec59302470bf22
#
_entry.id   9fcde3d316774229f7ec59302470bf22
#
_cell.length_a   1.000
_cell.length_b   1.000
_cell.length_c   1.000
_cell.angle_alpha   90.00
_cell.angle_beta   90.00
_cell.angle_gamma   90.00
#
_symmetry.space_group_name_H-M   'P 1'
#
loop_
_entity.id
_entity.type
_entity.pdbx_description
1 polymer ?
#
loop_
_entity_poly.entity_id
_entity_poly.type
_entity_poly.pdbx_seq_one_letter_code
_entity_poly.pdbx_strand_id
1 'polypeptide(L)'
;KVINVIGNSLVKSISGRSDKLPSASAESGSTATETVLSKITSTSVANLDEAGLSSADIGTASSELVETVVGSLGSGGISATEIGGALEKITAGAVDSLDQITGFSVSSLGDTIDNITSGATAALGDITVTGYTSDNLSTMVGKVTSGATSALGNISMTGYSSDNLSSMVEKVTSGATSALGKIEMTGYDASDLTGMMEKVTAGATGALGDISMTGYSSDNLSSMVEKV
;
A
#
# COMPACT_ATOMS: atom_id res chain seq x y z
N LYS A 1 17.99 -8.24 4.35
CA LYS A 1 18.46 -8.03 5.76
C LYS A 1 18.78 -6.57 6.07
N VAL A 2 19.46 -5.82 5.17
CA VAL A 2 19.78 -4.39 5.43
C VAL A 2 18.51 -3.54 5.42
N ILE A 3 17.62 -3.76 4.46
CA ILE A 3 16.33 -3.06 4.35
C ILE A 3 15.49 -3.26 5.63
N ASN A 4 15.41 -4.49 6.14
CA ASN A 4 14.66 -4.82 7.36
C ASN A 4 15.23 -4.12 8.61
N VAL A 5 16.55 -4.02 8.74
CA VAL A 5 17.20 -3.33 9.85
C VAL A 5 16.93 -1.83 9.80
N ILE A 6 17.04 -1.24 8.61
CA ILE A 6 16.77 0.19 8.39
C ILE A 6 15.29 0.51 8.64
N GLY A 7 14.37 -0.26 8.05
CA GLY A 7 12.93 -0.08 8.22
C GLY A 7 12.50 -0.17 9.68
N ASN A 8 12.89 -1.23 10.38
CA ASN A 8 12.55 -1.42 11.80
C ASN A 8 13.13 -0.34 12.71
N SER A 9 14.38 0.08 12.48
CA SER A 9 15.02 1.14 13.26
C SER A 9 14.33 2.47 13.02
N LEU A 10 13.92 2.73 11.80
CA LEU A 10 13.28 3.96 11.39
C LEU A 10 11.87 4.08 11.98
N VAL A 11 11.04 3.03 11.84
CA VAL A 11 9.69 3.02 12.43
C VAL A 11 9.76 3.19 13.95
N LYS A 12 10.64 2.47 14.64
CA LYS A 12 10.84 2.65 16.09
C LYS A 12 11.27 4.06 16.47
N SER A 13 12.15 4.67 15.67
CA SER A 13 12.63 6.04 15.92
C SER A 13 11.53 7.08 15.75
N ILE A 14 10.65 6.89 14.77
CA ILE A 14 9.55 7.81 14.49
C ILE A 14 8.44 7.63 15.51
N SER A 15 8.03 6.39 15.76
CA SER A 15 6.95 6.08 16.71
C SER A 15 7.31 6.48 18.15
N GLY A 16 8.59 6.31 18.56
CA GLY A 16 9.06 6.75 19.87
C GLY A 16 9.18 8.27 20.02
N ARG A 17 8.91 9.05 18.98
CA ARG A 17 8.94 10.52 18.96
C ARG A 17 7.67 11.15 18.44
N SER A 18 6.59 10.40 18.35
CA SER A 18 5.31 10.88 17.82
C SER A 18 4.78 12.12 18.54
N ASP A 19 5.07 12.22 19.85
CA ASP A 19 4.77 13.39 20.69
C ASP A 19 5.61 14.63 20.42
N LYS A 20 6.75 14.47 19.72
CA LYS A 20 7.73 15.52 19.41
C LYS A 20 7.80 15.91 17.95
N LEU A 21 7.04 15.20 17.09
CA LEU A 21 6.94 15.59 15.70
C LEU A 21 6.07 16.85 15.58
N PRO A 22 6.50 17.88 14.83
CA PRO A 22 5.65 19.04 14.59
C PRO A 22 4.33 18.56 14.01
N SER A 23 3.21 19.00 14.62
CA SER A 23 1.88 18.75 14.05
C SER A 23 1.88 19.30 12.63
N ALA A 24 1.90 18.43 11.65
CA ALA A 24 1.72 18.82 10.26
C ALA A 24 0.38 19.56 10.21
N SER A 25 0.39 20.76 9.66
CA SER A 25 -0.80 21.59 9.47
C SER A 25 -1.94 20.70 8.94
N ALA A 26 -3.06 20.74 9.65
CA ALA A 26 -4.19 19.86 9.49
C ALA A 26 -4.77 19.87 8.05
N GLU A 27 -4.21 19.05 7.19
CA GLU A 27 -4.92 18.52 6.05
C GLU A 27 -5.52 17.17 6.46
N SER A 28 -6.78 17.21 6.77
CA SER A 28 -7.69 16.07 6.99
C SER A 28 -7.14 14.86 7.78
N GLY A 29 -7.00 14.98 9.09
CA GLY A 29 -7.02 13.81 10.00
C GLY A 29 -5.80 12.90 10.01
N SER A 30 -4.74 13.23 9.30
CA SER A 30 -3.51 12.45 9.22
C SER A 30 -2.57 12.80 10.37
N THR A 31 -2.10 11.79 11.08
CA THR A 31 -1.07 11.99 12.09
C THR A 31 0.27 12.30 11.43
N ALA A 32 1.15 13.04 12.14
CA ALA A 32 2.51 13.32 11.65
C ALA A 32 3.28 12.03 11.34
N THR A 33 3.02 10.97 12.10
CA THR A 33 3.61 9.63 11.91
C THR A 33 3.26 9.04 10.55
N GLU A 34 1.98 9.06 10.16
CA GLU A 34 1.51 8.56 8.86
C GLU A 34 2.20 9.28 7.70
N THR A 35 2.28 10.59 7.78
CA THR A 35 2.90 11.42 6.75
C THR A 35 4.40 11.12 6.63
N VAL A 36 5.09 10.99 7.74
CA VAL A 36 6.53 10.69 7.75
C VAL A 36 6.80 9.30 7.21
N LEU A 37 6.04 8.28 7.63
CA LEU A 37 6.20 6.91 7.16
C LEU A 37 5.93 6.80 5.66
N SER A 38 4.85 7.41 5.17
CA SER A 38 4.55 7.48 3.75
C SER A 38 5.67 8.14 2.95
N LYS A 39 6.18 9.30 3.42
CA LYS A 39 7.26 10.01 2.74
C LYS A 39 8.56 9.21 2.70
N ILE A 40 8.90 8.52 3.78
CA ILE A 40 10.09 7.67 3.82
C ILE A 40 9.92 6.51 2.86
N THR A 41 8.78 5.82 2.88
CA THR A 41 8.52 4.69 1.98
C THR A 41 8.58 5.13 0.53
N SER A 42 7.89 6.21 0.16
CA SER A 42 7.88 6.74 -1.20
C SER A 42 9.28 7.14 -1.67
N THR A 43 10.05 7.84 -0.83
CA THR A 43 11.42 8.25 -1.18
C THR A 43 12.34 7.03 -1.32
N SER A 44 12.19 6.02 -0.47
CA SER A 44 13.00 4.80 -0.54
C SER A 44 12.68 3.98 -1.78
N VAL A 45 11.42 3.86 -2.18
CA VAL A 45 11.02 3.18 -3.42
C VAL A 45 11.53 3.95 -4.64
N ALA A 46 11.34 5.27 -4.70
CA ALA A 46 11.84 6.09 -5.80
C ALA A 46 13.35 5.98 -6.02
N ASN A 47 14.12 5.82 -4.94
CA ASN A 47 15.59 5.72 -5.01
C ASN A 47 16.10 4.31 -5.33
N LEU A 48 15.25 3.30 -5.48
CA LEU A 48 15.69 1.95 -5.87
C LEU A 48 16.30 1.93 -7.28
N ASP A 49 15.87 2.83 -8.15
CA ASP A 49 16.43 3.00 -9.50
C ASP A 49 17.92 3.40 -9.45
N GLU A 50 18.29 4.30 -8.56
CA GLU A 50 19.66 4.77 -8.38
C GLU A 50 20.62 3.65 -7.93
N ALA A 51 20.08 2.57 -7.37
CA ALA A 51 20.84 1.39 -6.96
C ALA A 51 21.23 0.48 -8.14
N GLY A 52 20.77 0.78 -9.36
CA GLY A 52 21.05 0.01 -10.57
C GLY A 52 20.36 -1.35 -10.61
N LEU A 53 19.24 -1.49 -9.93
CA LEU A 53 18.43 -2.71 -9.90
C LEU A 53 17.66 -2.90 -11.21
N SER A 54 17.41 -4.15 -11.59
CA SER A 54 16.46 -4.43 -12.66
C SER A 54 15.01 -4.12 -12.23
N SER A 55 14.10 -3.91 -13.19
CA SER A 55 12.68 -3.65 -12.89
C SER A 55 12.06 -4.75 -12.00
N ALA A 56 12.45 -6.02 -12.19
CA ALA A 56 11.98 -7.13 -11.38
C ALA A 56 12.56 -7.06 -9.94
N ASP A 57 13.83 -6.70 -9.79
CA ASP A 57 14.48 -6.53 -8.49
C ASP A 57 13.89 -5.33 -7.74
N ILE A 58 13.55 -4.26 -8.45
CA ILE A 58 12.84 -3.09 -7.90
C ILE A 58 11.47 -3.51 -7.36
N GLY A 59 10.71 -4.32 -8.10
CA GLY A 59 9.44 -4.86 -7.64
C GLY A 59 9.57 -5.65 -6.34
N THR A 60 10.54 -6.54 -6.26
CA THR A 60 10.83 -7.33 -5.05
C THR A 60 11.29 -6.44 -3.90
N ALA A 61 12.23 -5.53 -4.13
CA ALA A 61 12.74 -4.62 -3.10
C ALA A 61 11.67 -3.67 -2.57
N SER A 62 10.77 -3.19 -3.44
CA SER A 62 9.63 -2.36 -3.05
C SER A 62 8.65 -3.12 -2.15
N SER A 63 8.35 -4.38 -2.49
CA SER A 63 7.53 -5.25 -1.66
C SER A 63 8.15 -5.49 -0.28
N GLU A 64 9.42 -5.89 -0.22
CA GLU A 64 10.15 -6.12 1.03
C GLU A 64 10.22 -4.87 1.91
N LEU A 65 10.39 -3.69 1.29
CA LEU A 65 10.40 -2.42 2.01
C LEU A 65 9.03 -2.12 2.63
N VAL A 66 7.97 -2.22 1.84
CA VAL A 66 6.60 -1.97 2.32
C VAL A 66 6.21 -3.00 3.39
N GLU A 67 6.49 -4.28 3.19
CA GLU A 67 6.28 -5.35 4.16
C GLU A 67 6.98 -5.04 5.49
N THR A 68 8.24 -4.62 5.44
CA THR A 68 9.01 -4.25 6.63
C THR A 68 8.40 -3.06 7.38
N VAL A 69 8.02 -2.00 6.65
CA VAL A 69 7.41 -0.80 7.24
C VAL A 69 6.07 -1.14 7.87
N VAL A 70 5.21 -1.86 7.14
CA VAL A 70 3.87 -2.28 7.61
C VAL A 70 3.98 -3.20 8.83
N GLY A 71 4.78 -4.26 8.77
CA GLY A 71 4.97 -5.19 9.89
C GLY A 71 5.51 -4.52 11.16
N SER A 72 6.25 -3.42 10.99
CA SER A 72 6.80 -2.64 12.12
C SER A 72 5.80 -1.71 12.78
N LEU A 73 4.64 -1.43 12.16
CA LEU A 73 3.63 -0.51 12.73
C LEU A 73 3.13 -0.98 14.09
N GLY A 74 2.96 -2.30 14.28
CA GLY A 74 2.52 -2.87 15.55
C GLY A 74 3.49 -2.65 16.72
N SER A 75 4.78 -2.48 16.46
CA SER A 75 5.79 -2.25 17.49
C SER A 75 5.95 -0.78 17.90
N GLY A 76 5.27 0.13 17.20
CA GLY A 76 5.40 1.56 17.37
C GLY A 76 4.50 2.19 18.44
N GLY A 77 3.63 1.41 19.11
CA GLY A 77 2.66 1.93 20.07
C GLY A 77 1.51 2.73 19.43
N ILE A 78 1.29 2.55 18.13
CA ILE A 78 0.21 3.15 17.36
C ILE A 78 -1.07 2.34 17.57
N SER A 79 -2.21 3.01 17.67
CA SER A 79 -3.51 2.31 17.79
C SER A 79 -3.92 1.64 16.48
N ALA A 80 -4.78 0.61 16.55
CA ALA A 80 -5.28 -0.08 15.34
C ALA A 80 -5.94 0.87 14.33
N THR A 81 -6.60 1.92 14.78
CA THR A 81 -7.22 2.92 13.89
C THR A 81 -6.19 3.77 13.16
N GLU A 82 -5.14 4.21 13.86
CA GLU A 82 -4.05 4.98 13.27
C GLU A 82 -3.23 4.13 12.28
N ILE A 83 -3.06 2.84 12.56
CA ILE A 83 -2.42 1.90 11.63
C ILE A 83 -3.15 1.89 10.29
N GLY A 84 -4.49 1.87 10.29
CA GLY A 84 -5.27 1.92 9.05
C GLY A 84 -4.98 3.13 8.17
N GLY A 85 -4.90 4.32 8.77
CA GLY A 85 -4.53 5.55 8.05
C GLY A 85 -3.08 5.52 7.53
N ALA A 86 -2.16 5.00 8.35
CA ALA A 86 -0.76 4.84 7.94
C ALA A 86 -0.61 3.88 6.75
N LEU A 87 -1.32 2.76 6.77
CA LEU A 87 -1.31 1.75 5.69
C LEU A 87 -1.74 2.34 4.36
N GLU A 88 -2.88 3.04 4.34
CA GLU A 88 -3.39 3.69 3.13
C GLU A 88 -2.35 4.64 2.53
N LYS A 89 -1.73 5.47 3.35
CA LYS A 89 -0.70 6.43 2.90
C LYS A 89 0.62 5.80 2.51
N ILE A 90 1.07 4.77 3.24
CA ILE A 90 2.30 4.03 2.92
C ILE A 90 2.14 3.36 1.56
N THR A 91 1.01 2.67 1.35
CA THR A 91 0.75 1.95 0.11
C THR A 91 0.57 2.91 -1.06
N ALA A 92 -0.21 3.99 -0.87
CA ALA A 92 -0.36 5.03 -1.88
C ALA A 92 0.98 5.68 -2.24
N GLY A 93 1.78 6.04 -1.24
CA GLY A 93 3.09 6.67 -1.45
C GLY A 93 4.08 5.74 -2.16
N ALA A 94 4.05 4.43 -1.87
CA ALA A 94 4.88 3.46 -2.57
C ALA A 94 4.49 3.33 -4.05
N VAL A 95 3.19 3.21 -4.36
CA VAL A 95 2.70 3.12 -5.74
C VAL A 95 2.93 4.42 -6.51
N ASP A 96 2.61 5.57 -5.93
CA ASP A 96 2.81 6.89 -6.53
C ASP A 96 4.28 7.15 -6.90
N SER A 97 5.22 6.68 -6.09
CA SER A 97 6.65 6.86 -6.33
C SER A 97 7.21 6.04 -7.50
N LEU A 98 6.48 5.04 -7.99
CA LEU A 98 6.91 4.24 -9.15
C LEU A 98 7.00 5.07 -10.43
N ASP A 99 6.27 6.18 -10.51
CA ASP A 99 6.35 7.14 -11.61
C ASP A 99 7.75 7.78 -11.76
N GLN A 100 8.53 7.81 -10.69
CA GLN A 100 9.86 8.40 -10.67
C GLN A 100 10.96 7.43 -11.11
N ILE A 101 10.61 6.15 -11.30
CA ILE A 101 11.57 5.10 -11.68
C ILE A 101 11.75 5.09 -13.19
N THR A 102 12.99 5.27 -13.65
CA THR A 102 13.30 5.28 -15.08
C THR A 102 13.33 3.85 -15.63
N GLY A 103 12.92 3.70 -16.89
CA GLY A 103 12.97 2.40 -17.58
C GLY A 103 11.87 1.41 -17.23
N PHE A 104 10.87 1.78 -16.43
CA PHE A 104 9.68 0.96 -16.26
C PHE A 104 8.84 0.91 -17.54
N SER A 105 8.37 -0.29 -17.86
CA SER A 105 7.26 -0.49 -18.78
C SER A 105 5.94 -0.53 -18.01
N VAL A 106 4.82 -0.38 -18.70
CA VAL A 106 3.49 -0.55 -18.08
C VAL A 106 3.34 -1.96 -17.46
N SER A 107 3.92 -2.99 -18.08
CA SER A 107 3.92 -4.35 -17.52
C SER A 107 4.72 -4.42 -16.22
N SER A 108 5.94 -3.90 -16.20
CA SER A 108 6.78 -3.90 -14.99
C SER A 108 6.15 -3.10 -13.87
N LEU A 109 5.48 -2.00 -14.19
CA LEU A 109 4.69 -1.21 -13.25
C LEU A 109 3.59 -2.07 -12.61
N GLY A 110 2.81 -2.78 -13.43
CA GLY A 110 1.74 -3.65 -12.93
C GLY A 110 2.27 -4.76 -12.00
N ASP A 111 3.35 -5.41 -12.38
CA ASP A 111 3.96 -6.46 -11.55
C ASP A 111 4.52 -5.92 -10.23
N THR A 112 5.05 -4.69 -10.24
CA THR A 112 5.52 -4.04 -9.01
C THR A 112 4.35 -3.63 -8.11
N ILE A 113 3.25 -3.14 -8.67
CA ILE A 113 2.03 -2.83 -7.91
C ILE A 113 1.46 -4.09 -7.24
N ASP A 114 1.38 -5.20 -7.96
CA ASP A 114 0.99 -6.51 -7.43
C ASP A 114 1.88 -6.90 -6.23
N ASN A 115 3.20 -6.81 -6.39
CA ASN A 115 4.17 -7.11 -5.34
C ASN A 115 4.02 -6.20 -4.10
N ILE A 116 3.89 -4.88 -4.30
CA ILE A 116 3.70 -3.91 -3.20
C ILE A 116 2.42 -4.22 -2.42
N THR A 117 1.33 -4.45 -3.14
CA THR A 117 0.02 -4.72 -2.52
C THR A 117 0.01 -6.06 -1.79
N SER A 118 0.65 -7.08 -2.38
CA SER A 118 0.82 -8.40 -1.76
C SER A 118 1.68 -8.30 -0.50
N GLY A 119 2.83 -7.63 -0.55
CA GLY A 119 3.72 -7.46 0.60
C GLY A 119 3.05 -6.68 1.74
N ALA A 120 2.39 -5.57 1.42
CA ALA A 120 1.63 -4.80 2.40
C ALA A 120 0.54 -5.63 3.08
N THR A 121 -0.21 -6.41 2.30
CA THR A 121 -1.29 -7.26 2.83
C THR A 121 -0.75 -8.42 3.67
N ALA A 122 0.30 -9.10 3.21
CA ALA A 122 0.92 -10.20 3.95
C ALA A 122 1.44 -9.74 5.32
N ALA A 123 2.07 -8.56 5.37
CA ALA A 123 2.63 -7.99 6.60
C ALA A 123 1.58 -7.65 7.68
N LEU A 124 0.30 -7.59 7.31
CA LEU A 124 -0.77 -7.37 8.29
C LEU A 124 -0.87 -8.49 9.32
N GLY A 125 -0.47 -9.71 8.95
CA GLY A 125 -0.41 -10.85 9.87
C GLY A 125 0.66 -10.71 10.96
N ASP A 126 1.67 -9.89 10.72
CA ASP A 126 2.79 -9.66 11.65
C ASP A 126 2.50 -8.53 12.65
N ILE A 127 1.40 -7.81 12.46
CA ILE A 127 1.01 -6.69 13.34
C ILE A 127 0.50 -7.24 14.68
N THR A 128 1.22 -6.94 15.76
CA THR A 128 0.88 -7.31 17.12
C THR A 128 0.54 -6.08 17.95
N VAL A 129 -0.74 -5.73 18.00
CA VAL A 129 -1.25 -4.61 18.81
C VAL A 129 -2.34 -5.11 19.75
N THR A 130 -2.35 -4.62 20.98
CA THR A 130 -3.40 -4.98 21.95
C THR A 130 -4.78 -4.63 21.40
N GLY A 131 -5.68 -5.60 21.37
CA GLY A 131 -7.02 -5.43 20.80
C GLY A 131 -7.11 -5.55 19.27
N TYR A 132 -6.05 -6.02 18.62
CA TYR A 132 -6.08 -6.32 17.18
C TYR A 132 -6.95 -7.55 16.92
N THR A 133 -7.94 -7.42 16.08
CA THR A 133 -8.95 -8.42 15.76
C THR A 133 -9.02 -8.67 14.25
N SER A 134 -9.72 -9.74 13.84
CA SER A 134 -10.01 -10.00 12.41
C SER A 134 -10.77 -8.86 11.74
N ASP A 135 -11.64 -8.13 12.47
CA ASP A 135 -12.33 -6.95 11.96
C ASP A 135 -11.36 -5.79 11.67
N ASN A 136 -10.37 -5.58 12.55
CA ASN A 136 -9.31 -4.61 12.29
C ASN A 136 -8.50 -5.02 11.07
N LEU A 137 -8.10 -6.29 10.99
CA LEU A 137 -7.37 -6.84 9.86
C LEU A 137 -8.15 -6.65 8.54
N SER A 138 -9.45 -6.97 8.51
CA SER A 138 -10.32 -6.76 7.35
C SER A 138 -10.34 -5.29 6.91
N THR A 139 -10.47 -4.38 7.89
CA THR A 139 -10.45 -2.93 7.62
C THR A 139 -9.10 -2.50 7.04
N MET A 140 -8.00 -3.00 7.58
CA MET A 140 -6.65 -2.68 7.11
C MET A 140 -6.36 -3.19 5.70
N VAL A 141 -6.85 -4.40 5.36
CA VAL A 141 -6.79 -4.91 3.98
C VAL A 141 -7.49 -3.94 3.01
N GLY A 142 -8.67 -3.46 3.36
CA GLY A 142 -9.37 -2.44 2.58
C GLY A 142 -8.57 -1.14 2.42
N LYS A 143 -7.86 -0.71 3.47
CA LYS A 143 -7.01 0.49 3.44
C LYS A 143 -5.78 0.32 2.53
N VAL A 144 -5.13 -0.85 2.55
CA VAL A 144 -4.05 -1.19 1.62
C VAL A 144 -4.54 -1.09 0.18
N THR A 145 -5.68 -1.71 -0.12
CA THR A 145 -6.26 -1.73 -1.46
C THR A 145 -6.69 -0.33 -1.91
N SER A 146 -7.35 0.44 -1.03
CA SER A 146 -7.75 1.83 -1.30
C SER A 146 -6.53 2.71 -1.60
N GLY A 147 -5.49 2.65 -0.79
CA GLY A 147 -4.27 3.43 -0.98
C GLY A 147 -3.60 3.12 -2.31
N ALA A 148 -3.42 1.85 -2.65
CA ALA A 148 -2.84 1.45 -3.92
C ALA A 148 -3.67 1.92 -5.11
N THR A 149 -5.00 1.73 -5.07
CA THR A 149 -5.90 2.11 -6.17
C THR A 149 -5.95 3.62 -6.38
N SER A 150 -6.05 4.41 -5.32
CA SER A 150 -6.10 5.89 -5.44
C SER A 150 -4.84 6.47 -6.07
N ALA A 151 -3.67 5.86 -5.82
CA ALA A 151 -2.40 6.29 -6.39
C ALA A 151 -2.28 6.05 -7.90
N LEU A 152 -3.08 5.16 -8.48
CA LEU A 152 -3.01 4.87 -9.93
C LEU A 152 -3.30 6.10 -10.79
N GLY A 153 -4.13 7.02 -10.30
CA GLY A 153 -4.47 8.25 -11.02
C GLY A 153 -3.34 9.28 -11.08
N ASN A 154 -2.32 9.14 -10.23
CA ASN A 154 -1.18 10.06 -10.15
C ASN A 154 -0.02 9.65 -11.07
N ILE A 155 -0.04 8.41 -11.57
CA ILE A 155 1.03 7.88 -12.42
C ILE A 155 1.00 8.57 -13.78
N SER A 156 2.14 9.15 -14.19
CA SER A 156 2.29 9.92 -15.42
C SER A 156 3.38 9.41 -16.37
N MET A 157 3.85 8.17 -16.17
CA MET A 157 4.91 7.59 -16.98
C MET A 157 4.53 7.43 -18.46
N THR A 158 5.52 7.47 -19.34
CA THR A 158 5.32 7.31 -20.78
C THR A 158 4.67 5.95 -21.11
N GLY A 159 3.57 5.99 -21.85
CA GLY A 159 2.82 4.79 -22.26
C GLY A 159 1.75 4.35 -21.26
N TYR A 160 1.63 5.00 -20.09
CA TYR A 160 0.53 4.80 -19.17
C TYR A 160 -0.64 5.72 -19.53
N SER A 161 -1.83 5.19 -19.55
CA SER A 161 -3.05 5.90 -19.92
C SER A 161 -4.24 5.32 -19.17
N SER A 162 -5.40 5.96 -19.31
CA SER A 162 -6.66 5.47 -18.73
C SER A 162 -7.02 4.04 -19.17
N ASP A 163 -6.56 3.60 -20.35
CA ASP A 163 -6.81 2.23 -20.83
C ASP A 163 -6.03 1.17 -20.03
N ASN A 164 -4.95 1.57 -19.36
CA ASN A 164 -4.18 0.67 -18.50
C ASN A 164 -4.77 0.53 -17.09
N LEU A 165 -5.64 1.46 -16.67
CA LEU A 165 -6.16 1.48 -15.31
C LEU A 165 -6.85 0.19 -14.90
N SER A 166 -7.67 -0.40 -15.76
CA SER A 166 -8.36 -1.66 -15.44
C SER A 166 -7.39 -2.80 -15.16
N SER A 167 -6.29 -2.89 -15.91
CA SER A 167 -5.23 -3.87 -15.66
C SER A 167 -4.48 -3.58 -14.36
N MET A 168 -4.26 -2.32 -14.02
CA MET A 168 -3.61 -1.94 -12.76
C MET A 168 -4.50 -2.22 -11.55
N VAL A 169 -5.79 -1.95 -11.64
CA VAL A 169 -6.77 -2.32 -10.60
C VAL A 169 -6.80 -3.84 -10.39
N GLU A 170 -6.78 -4.63 -11.48
CA GLU A 170 -6.64 -6.08 -11.40
C GLU A 170 -5.37 -6.50 -10.64
N LYS A 171 -4.23 -5.83 -10.89
CA LYS A 171 -2.98 -6.08 -10.17
C LYS A 171 -3.08 -5.73 -8.68
N VAL A 172 -3.71 -4.62 -8.33
CA VAL A 172 -3.95 -4.26 -6.92
C VAL A 172 -4.80 -5.32 -6.22
N THR A 173 -5.92 -5.71 -6.82
CA THR A 173 -6.85 -6.69 -6.22
C THR A 173 -6.25 -8.09 -6.17
N SER A 174 -5.53 -8.51 -7.20
CA SER A 174 -4.79 -9.77 -7.26
C SER A 174 -3.73 -9.85 -6.15
N GLY A 175 -2.89 -8.82 -6.02
CA GLY A 175 -1.86 -8.75 -4.99
C GLY A 175 -2.43 -8.83 -3.58
N ALA A 176 -3.48 -8.05 -3.29
CA ALA A 176 -4.16 -8.12 -2.00
C ALA A 176 -4.75 -9.52 -1.74
N THR A 177 -5.53 -10.04 -2.69
CA THR A 177 -6.25 -11.32 -2.52
C THR A 177 -5.29 -12.50 -2.38
N SER A 178 -4.21 -12.55 -3.19
CA SER A 178 -3.22 -13.62 -3.12
C SER A 178 -2.47 -13.66 -1.79
N ALA A 179 -2.33 -12.52 -1.13
CA ALA A 179 -1.68 -12.41 0.16
C ALA A 179 -2.56 -12.83 1.34
N LEU A 180 -3.90 -12.79 1.21
CA LEU A 180 -4.81 -13.16 2.29
C LEU A 180 -4.56 -14.59 2.79
N GLY A 181 -4.23 -15.51 1.90
CA GLY A 181 -3.91 -16.90 2.26
C GLY A 181 -2.58 -17.08 3.00
N LYS A 182 -1.76 -16.03 3.09
CA LYS A 182 -0.47 -16.04 3.81
C LYS A 182 -0.59 -15.46 5.22
N ILE A 183 -1.74 -14.86 5.56
CA ILE A 183 -1.96 -14.27 6.87
C ILE A 183 -2.23 -15.38 7.89
N GLU A 184 -1.36 -15.50 8.88
CA GLU A 184 -1.52 -16.42 10.00
C GLU A 184 -1.87 -15.64 11.27
N MET A 185 -3.11 -15.72 11.70
CA MET A 185 -3.61 -15.04 12.89
C MET A 185 -4.45 -15.99 13.75
N THR A 186 -4.24 -15.98 15.06
CA THR A 186 -5.04 -16.79 15.98
C THR A 186 -6.50 -16.31 15.98
N GLY A 187 -7.43 -17.23 15.71
CA GLY A 187 -8.86 -16.93 15.62
C GLY A 187 -9.34 -16.47 14.24
N TYR A 188 -8.46 -16.51 13.23
CA TYR A 188 -8.80 -16.25 11.84
C TYR A 188 -9.40 -17.51 11.19
N ASP A 189 -10.54 -17.36 10.54
CA ASP A 189 -11.25 -18.45 9.87
C ASP A 189 -11.76 -18.07 8.47
N ALA A 190 -12.46 -19.01 7.83
CA ALA A 190 -13.00 -18.80 6.48
C ALA A 190 -14.05 -17.65 6.38
N SER A 191 -14.72 -17.33 7.48
CA SER A 191 -15.66 -16.20 7.52
C SER A 191 -14.91 -14.87 7.50
N ASP A 192 -13.81 -14.78 8.21
CA ASP A 192 -12.92 -13.62 8.20
C ASP A 192 -12.34 -13.39 6.80
N LEU A 193 -11.93 -14.47 6.12
CA LEU A 193 -11.44 -14.39 4.74
C LEU A 193 -12.49 -13.78 3.80
N THR A 194 -13.75 -14.18 3.93
CA THR A 194 -14.84 -13.59 3.14
C THR A 194 -14.97 -12.09 3.42
N GLY A 195 -14.96 -11.70 4.68
CA GLY A 195 -15.00 -10.29 5.09
C GLY A 195 -13.82 -9.48 4.53
N MET A 196 -12.63 -10.06 4.49
CA MET A 196 -11.45 -9.41 3.88
C MET A 196 -11.57 -9.25 2.38
N MET A 197 -12.09 -10.24 1.66
CA MET A 197 -12.35 -10.14 0.22
C MET A 197 -13.37 -9.03 -0.08
N GLU A 198 -14.42 -8.90 0.73
CA GLU A 198 -15.36 -7.78 0.63
C GLU A 198 -14.65 -6.42 0.84
N LYS A 199 -13.69 -6.35 1.76
CA LYS A 199 -12.92 -5.13 1.99
C LYS A 199 -11.92 -4.81 0.88
N VAL A 200 -11.32 -5.83 0.24
CA VAL A 200 -10.53 -5.65 -0.99
C VAL A 200 -11.38 -5.00 -2.07
N THR A 201 -12.55 -5.58 -2.34
CA THR A 201 -13.49 -5.06 -3.33
C THR A 201 -13.94 -3.64 -2.98
N ALA A 202 -14.35 -3.39 -1.72
CA ALA A 202 -14.81 -2.08 -1.28
C ALA A 202 -13.69 -1.02 -1.31
N GLY A 203 -12.47 -1.40 -0.92
CA GLY A 203 -11.30 -0.52 -0.95
C GLY A 203 -10.94 -0.10 -2.37
N ALA A 204 -10.85 -1.06 -3.28
CA ALA A 204 -10.58 -0.79 -4.69
C ALA A 204 -11.69 0.07 -5.32
N THR A 205 -12.96 -0.37 -5.22
CA THR A 205 -14.09 0.31 -5.85
C THR A 205 -14.31 1.72 -5.29
N GLY A 206 -14.15 1.90 -3.97
CA GLY A 206 -14.27 3.21 -3.32
C GLY A 206 -13.23 4.21 -3.81
N ALA A 207 -12.00 3.74 -4.04
CA ALA A 207 -10.92 4.58 -4.53
C ALA A 207 -11.01 4.93 -6.02
N LEU A 208 -11.79 4.19 -6.82
CA LEU A 208 -11.96 4.50 -8.25
C LEU A 208 -12.56 5.87 -8.50
N GLY A 209 -13.39 6.36 -7.56
CA GLY A 209 -13.99 7.70 -7.63
C GLY A 209 -13.00 8.84 -7.45
N ASP A 210 -11.85 8.56 -6.83
CA ASP A 210 -10.80 9.55 -6.55
C ASP A 210 -9.78 9.64 -7.68
N ILE A 211 -9.82 8.71 -8.65
CA ILE A 211 -8.91 8.72 -9.79
C ILE A 211 -9.26 9.89 -10.73
N SER A 212 -8.28 10.75 -10.95
CA SER A 212 -8.37 11.89 -11.86
C SER A 212 -7.17 11.90 -12.81
N MET A 213 -7.39 11.47 -14.05
CA MET A 213 -6.36 11.55 -15.08
C MET A 213 -6.97 11.89 -16.45
N THR A 214 -6.14 12.44 -17.32
CA THR A 214 -6.56 12.80 -18.69
C THR A 214 -7.04 11.56 -19.45
N GLY A 215 -8.23 11.66 -20.04
CA GLY A 215 -8.84 10.57 -20.81
C GLY A 215 -9.66 9.57 -19.97
N TYR A 216 -9.74 9.76 -18.65
CA TYR A 216 -10.60 8.93 -17.80
C TYR A 216 -12.09 9.16 -18.11
N SER A 217 -12.82 8.09 -18.26
CA SER A 217 -14.22 8.11 -18.68
C SER A 217 -15.08 7.09 -17.91
N SER A 218 -16.38 7.15 -18.08
CA SER A 218 -17.32 6.14 -17.54
C SER A 218 -17.04 4.73 -18.05
N ASP A 219 -16.53 4.59 -19.27
CA ASP A 219 -16.20 3.28 -19.86
C ASP A 219 -14.98 2.68 -19.16
N ASN A 220 -13.97 3.50 -18.83
CA ASN A 220 -12.83 3.08 -18.03
C ASN A 220 -13.30 2.64 -16.63
N LEU A 221 -14.18 3.42 -15.98
CA LEU A 221 -14.74 3.07 -14.68
C LEU A 221 -15.46 1.72 -14.71
N SER A 222 -16.32 1.49 -15.71
CA SER A 222 -17.02 0.21 -15.87
C SER A 222 -16.03 -0.95 -16.03
N SER A 223 -15.03 -0.79 -16.88
CA SER A 223 -13.98 -1.79 -17.08
C SER A 223 -13.19 -2.09 -15.81
N MET A 224 -12.90 -1.07 -14.98
CA MET A 224 -12.20 -1.27 -13.72
C MET A 224 -13.05 -2.01 -12.67
N VAL A 225 -14.34 -1.67 -12.58
CA VAL A 225 -15.26 -2.36 -11.65
C VAL A 225 -15.38 -3.85 -11.99
N GLU A 226 -15.30 -4.23 -13.27
CA GLU A 226 -15.28 -5.63 -13.70
C GLU A 226 -14.01 -6.39 -13.28
N LYS A 227 -12.93 -5.67 -12.92
CA LYS A 227 -11.62 -6.25 -12.53
C LYS A 227 -11.41 -6.34 -11.02
N VAL A 228 -12.32 -5.82 -10.24
CA VAL A 228 -12.34 -5.92 -8.77
C VAL A 228 -13.06 -7.19 -8.32
#